data_5239aa239193eb9512698375405eed33
#
_entry.id   5239aa239193eb9512698375405eed33
#
_cell.length_a   1.000
_cell.length_b   1.000
_cell.length_c   1.000
_cell.angle_alpha   90.00
_cell.angle_beta   90.00
_cell.angle_gamma   90.00
#
_symmetry.space_group_name_H-M   'P 1'
#
loop_
_entity.id
_entity.type
_entity.pdbx_description
1 polymer ?
#
loop_
_entity_poly.entity_id
_entity_poly.type
_entity_poly.pdbx_seq_one_letter_code
_entity_poly.pdbx_strand_id
1 'polypeptide(L)'
;MEKGDYRNYIRIRGASEHNLKNIDVDIPLGVFTCVTGVSGSGKSSLVNEILYKHLAKSLNRARCIAGDHDDITGIEQLDKVIDIDQSPIGRTPRSNPATYTGVFDMIRDLFASTTDAKERGYNKGRFSFNVKGGRCEACSGDGIIKIEMHFLPDVYVPCEVCGGKRYNRETLEVK
;
A
#
# COMPACT_ATOMS: atom_id res chain seq x y z
N MET A 1 5.62 18.03 32.18
CA MET A 1 4.66 17.00 31.71
C MET A 1 4.75 15.87 32.71
N GLU A 2 3.69 15.59 33.44
CA GLU A 2 3.64 14.46 34.38
C GLU A 2 3.74 13.17 33.57
N LYS A 3 4.65 12.26 33.96
CA LYS A 3 4.68 10.90 33.40
C LYS A 3 3.39 10.23 33.88
N GLY A 4 2.46 9.99 32.96
CA GLY A 4 1.29 9.16 33.25
C GLY A 4 1.76 7.80 33.79
N ASP A 5 1.04 7.26 34.74
CA ASP A 5 1.32 5.95 35.33
C ASP A 5 0.89 4.84 34.36
N TYR A 6 1.63 4.69 33.25
CA TYR A 6 1.41 3.63 32.28
C TYR A 6 2.05 2.36 32.81
N ARG A 7 1.28 1.29 32.94
CA ARG A 7 1.76 0.03 33.52
C ARG A 7 2.60 -0.80 32.55
N ASN A 8 2.42 -0.61 31.21
CA ASN A 8 3.01 -1.43 30.18
C ASN A 8 3.75 -0.60 29.13
N TYR A 9 4.95 -1.01 28.78
CA TYR A 9 5.81 -0.33 27.79
C TYR A 9 6.48 -1.32 26.86
N ILE A 10 6.71 -0.91 25.61
CA ILE A 10 7.79 -1.44 24.78
C ILE A 10 9.03 -0.63 25.12
N ARG A 11 10.11 -1.30 25.47
CA ARG A 11 11.37 -0.66 25.82
C ARG A 11 12.44 -1.02 24.81
N ILE A 12 12.95 -0.02 24.10
CA ILE A 12 14.06 -0.13 23.16
C ILE A 12 15.31 0.32 23.89
N ARG A 13 16.37 -0.45 23.83
CA ARG A 13 17.68 -0.16 24.44
C ARG A 13 18.75 -0.14 23.39
N GLY A 14 19.66 0.83 23.52
CA GLY A 14 20.84 0.90 22.68
C GLY A 14 20.56 1.17 21.21
N ALA A 15 19.49 1.89 20.85
CA ALA A 15 19.16 2.17 19.46
C ALA A 15 20.26 2.99 18.78
N SER A 16 20.97 2.41 17.79
CA SER A 16 22.18 2.97 17.17
C SER A 16 22.15 2.95 15.64
N GLU A 17 21.01 2.58 15.03
CA GLU A 17 20.87 2.55 13.57
C GLU A 17 21.01 3.94 12.95
N HIS A 18 21.79 4.04 11.85
CA HIS A 18 22.08 5.26 11.10
C HIS A 18 22.64 6.39 12.00
N ASN A 19 21.85 7.44 12.24
CA ASN A 19 22.25 8.61 13.03
C ASN A 19 21.82 8.57 14.49
N LEU A 20 21.22 7.48 14.95
CA LEU A 20 20.87 7.30 16.37
C LEU A 20 22.14 7.08 17.19
N LYS A 21 22.19 7.71 18.37
CA LYS A 21 23.37 7.76 19.23
C LYS A 21 23.21 6.88 20.47
N ASN A 22 22.94 5.59 20.26
CA ASN A 22 22.78 4.61 21.34
C ASN A 22 21.74 5.09 22.37
N ILE A 23 20.52 5.38 21.91
CA ILE A 23 19.46 5.94 22.73
C ILE A 23 18.54 4.87 23.28
N ASP A 24 18.03 5.11 24.48
CA ASP A 24 16.98 4.31 25.11
C ASP A 24 15.63 5.00 24.97
N VAL A 25 14.60 4.24 24.57
CA VAL A 25 13.26 4.77 24.35
C VAL A 25 12.22 3.85 24.98
N ASP A 26 11.31 4.41 25.76
CA ASP A 26 10.15 3.72 26.35
C ASP A 26 8.87 4.19 25.64
N ILE A 27 8.14 3.27 25.02
CA ILE A 27 6.89 3.54 24.30
C ILE A 27 5.74 2.98 25.11
N PRO A 28 4.84 3.81 25.66
CA PRO A 28 3.71 3.33 26.46
C PRO A 28 2.69 2.59 25.59
N LEU A 29 2.14 1.50 26.11
CA LEU A 29 1.08 0.72 25.47
C LEU A 29 -0.31 1.22 25.88
N GLY A 30 -1.32 0.94 25.04
CA GLY A 30 -2.71 1.31 25.30
C GLY A 30 -3.03 2.79 25.08
N VAL A 31 -2.12 3.55 24.49
CA VAL A 31 -2.27 4.99 24.21
C VAL A 31 -1.83 5.32 22.78
N PHE A 32 -2.26 6.48 22.29
CA PHE A 32 -1.76 7.03 21.04
C PHE A 32 -0.40 7.70 21.27
N THR A 33 0.65 7.16 20.67
CA THR A 33 2.02 7.71 20.74
C THR A 33 2.40 8.36 19.42
N CYS A 34 2.83 9.62 19.46
CA CYS A 34 3.27 10.37 18.29
C CYS A 34 4.78 10.66 18.37
N VAL A 35 5.51 10.26 17.31
CA VAL A 35 6.95 10.53 17.17
C VAL A 35 7.15 11.70 16.23
N THR A 36 7.60 12.85 16.74
CA THR A 36 7.78 14.10 16.01
C THR A 36 9.23 14.55 15.99
N GLY A 37 9.56 15.46 15.09
CA GLY A 37 10.90 16.06 15.00
C GLY A 37 11.22 16.51 13.57
N VAL A 38 12.33 17.25 13.42
CA VAL A 38 12.81 17.73 12.12
C VAL A 38 13.20 16.60 11.18
N SER A 39 13.27 16.87 9.87
CA SER A 39 13.76 15.89 8.89
C SER A 39 15.19 15.47 9.24
N GLY A 40 15.48 14.17 9.12
CA GLY A 40 16.81 13.63 9.45
C GLY A 40 17.08 13.40 10.95
N SER A 41 16.10 13.64 11.86
CA SER A 41 16.30 13.43 13.31
C SER A 41 16.32 11.96 13.76
N GLY A 42 16.21 10.99 12.85
CA GLY A 42 16.24 9.56 13.19
C GLY A 42 14.88 8.91 13.45
N LYS A 43 13.75 9.62 13.25
CA LYS A 43 12.39 9.06 13.46
C LYS A 43 12.17 7.76 12.69
N SER A 44 12.45 7.75 11.40
CA SER A 44 12.28 6.56 10.55
C SER A 44 13.26 5.45 10.92
N SER A 45 14.47 5.77 11.35
CA SER A 45 15.43 4.79 11.85
C SER A 45 14.92 4.11 13.11
N LEU A 46 14.37 4.87 14.05
CA LEU A 46 13.83 4.33 15.28
C LEU A 46 12.54 3.53 15.05
N VAL A 47 11.57 4.11 14.33
CA VAL A 47 10.23 3.51 14.19
C VAL A 47 10.20 2.42 13.11
N ASN A 48 10.71 2.69 11.90
CA ASN A 48 10.57 1.76 10.78
C ASN A 48 11.70 0.73 10.76
N GLU A 49 12.96 1.17 10.95
CA GLU A 49 14.10 0.27 10.81
C GLU A 49 14.31 -0.60 12.07
N ILE A 50 14.14 -0.05 13.26
CA ILE A 50 14.34 -0.81 14.51
C ILE A 50 13.01 -1.40 14.97
N LEU A 51 12.09 -0.58 15.47
CA LEU A 51 10.88 -1.04 16.15
C LEU A 51 10.00 -1.92 15.26
N TYR A 52 9.57 -1.39 14.11
CA TYR A 52 8.67 -2.14 13.23
C TYR A 52 9.29 -3.45 12.74
N LYS A 53 10.53 -3.42 12.25
CA LYS A 53 11.18 -4.64 11.74
C LYS A 53 11.39 -5.68 12.84
N HIS A 54 11.75 -5.26 14.06
CA HIS A 54 11.87 -6.18 15.18
C HIS A 54 10.53 -6.83 15.54
N LEU A 55 9.45 -6.03 15.66
CA LEU A 55 8.11 -6.52 15.93
C LEU A 55 7.57 -7.41 14.79
N ALA A 56 7.77 -7.02 13.54
CA ALA A 56 7.34 -7.81 12.39
C ALA A 56 8.02 -9.18 12.33
N LYS A 57 9.31 -9.25 12.65
CA LYS A 57 10.05 -10.50 12.75
C LYS A 57 9.52 -11.37 13.89
N SER A 58 9.30 -10.78 15.07
CA SER A 58 8.93 -11.51 16.30
C SER A 58 7.47 -11.97 16.28
N LEU A 59 6.53 -11.09 15.88
CA LEU A 59 5.09 -11.33 15.93
C LEU A 59 4.51 -11.89 14.62
N ASN A 60 4.92 -11.32 13.49
CA ASN A 60 4.36 -11.66 12.17
C ASN A 60 5.22 -12.67 11.41
N ARG A 61 6.35 -13.15 11.97
CA ARG A 61 7.32 -14.06 11.32
C ARG A 61 7.86 -13.51 10.00
N ALA A 62 7.97 -12.18 9.86
CA ALA A 62 8.48 -11.54 8.66
C ALA A 62 9.99 -11.82 8.50
N ARG A 63 10.43 -12.00 7.25
CA ARG A 63 11.85 -12.16 6.92
C ARG A 63 12.49 -10.78 6.73
N CYS A 64 12.68 -10.06 7.83
CA CYS A 64 13.36 -8.78 7.86
C CYS A 64 14.43 -8.75 8.95
N ILE A 65 15.41 -7.87 8.78
CA ILE A 65 16.49 -7.64 9.75
C ILE A 65 16.21 -6.27 10.37
N ALA A 66 16.09 -6.22 11.69
CA ALA A 66 15.96 -4.96 12.42
C ALA A 66 17.30 -4.21 12.38
N GLY A 67 17.23 -2.89 12.42
CA GLY A 67 18.39 -2.03 12.54
C GLY A 67 19.12 -2.21 13.88
N ASP A 68 20.30 -1.63 14.02
CA ASP A 68 21.19 -1.84 15.16
C ASP A 68 20.57 -1.31 16.47
N HIS A 69 20.44 -2.20 17.44
CA HIS A 69 19.98 -1.96 18.81
C HIS A 69 20.45 -3.09 19.73
N ASP A 70 20.48 -2.85 21.04
CA ASP A 70 20.88 -3.87 22.00
C ASP A 70 19.75 -4.85 22.31
N ASP A 71 18.57 -4.32 22.70
CA ASP A 71 17.42 -5.14 23.10
C ASP A 71 16.08 -4.42 22.94
N ILE A 72 14.99 -5.19 22.77
CA ILE A 72 13.61 -4.70 22.82
C ILE A 72 12.79 -5.62 23.72
N THR A 73 12.23 -5.09 24.80
CA THR A 73 11.39 -5.81 25.76
C THR A 73 9.95 -5.33 25.76
N GLY A 74 9.02 -6.12 26.31
CA GLY A 74 7.58 -5.80 26.36
C GLY A 74 6.80 -6.27 25.14
N ILE A 75 7.42 -7.02 24.23
CA ILE A 75 6.82 -7.51 22.99
C ILE A 75 5.74 -8.55 23.28
N GLU A 76 5.88 -9.31 24.35
CA GLU A 76 4.94 -10.34 24.83
C GLU A 76 3.54 -9.81 25.12
N GLN A 77 3.39 -8.49 25.22
CA GLN A 77 2.13 -7.81 25.46
C GLN A 77 1.37 -7.49 24.15
N LEU A 78 1.93 -7.84 23.00
CA LEU A 78 1.40 -7.55 21.67
C LEU A 78 1.06 -8.84 20.92
N ASP A 79 -0.08 -8.85 20.23
CA ASP A 79 -0.50 -9.97 19.39
C ASP A 79 0.08 -9.88 17.98
N LYS A 80 0.13 -8.69 17.42
CA LYS A 80 0.61 -8.43 16.04
C LYS A 80 1.03 -6.99 15.85
N VAL A 81 1.80 -6.74 14.81
CA VAL A 81 2.10 -5.38 14.30
C VAL A 81 1.51 -5.19 12.92
N ILE A 82 0.95 -4.02 12.68
CA ILE A 82 0.42 -3.60 11.36
C ILE A 82 1.16 -2.33 10.96
N ASP A 83 1.76 -2.36 9.77
CA ASP A 83 2.36 -1.19 9.15
C ASP A 83 1.35 -0.57 8.18
N ILE A 84 1.12 0.73 8.32
CA ILE A 84 0.29 1.51 7.42
C ILE A 84 1.16 2.59 6.82
N ASP A 85 1.62 2.37 5.61
CA ASP A 85 2.39 3.36 4.87
C ASP A 85 1.50 4.11 3.87
N GLN A 86 2.02 5.22 3.35
CA GLN A 86 1.36 6.02 2.33
C GLN A 86 1.93 5.77 0.93
N SER A 87 2.65 4.67 0.73
CA SER A 87 3.18 4.30 -0.58
C SER A 87 2.04 4.08 -1.57
N PRO A 88 2.22 4.45 -2.84
CA PRO A 88 1.25 4.14 -3.88
C PRO A 88 1.01 2.62 -3.97
N ILE A 89 -0.25 2.21 -4.15
CA ILE A 89 -0.64 0.81 -4.36
C ILE A 89 -0.14 0.32 -5.73
N GLY A 90 1.16 0.11 -5.84
CA GLY A 90 1.84 -0.27 -7.08
C GLY A 90 2.24 0.91 -7.96
N ARG A 91 3.09 0.63 -8.95
CA ARG A 91 3.75 1.64 -9.80
C ARG A 91 3.18 1.71 -11.21
N THR A 92 2.08 1.03 -11.49
CA THR A 92 1.50 0.97 -12.83
C THR A 92 0.14 1.65 -12.87
N PRO A 93 -0.29 2.19 -14.02
CA PRO A 93 -1.62 2.77 -14.19
C PRO A 93 -2.77 1.80 -13.88
N ARG A 94 -2.49 0.49 -13.88
CA ARG A 94 -3.46 -0.58 -13.58
C ARG A 94 -3.64 -0.83 -12.09
N SER A 95 -2.74 -0.32 -11.27
CA SER A 95 -2.81 -0.47 -9.82
C SER A 95 -3.89 0.43 -9.25
N ASN A 96 -4.87 -0.15 -8.57
CA ASN A 96 -5.95 0.58 -7.92
C ASN A 96 -6.46 -0.19 -6.68
N PRO A 97 -7.11 0.48 -5.73
CA PRO A 97 -7.59 -0.13 -4.50
C PRO A 97 -8.53 -1.31 -4.73
N ALA A 98 -9.46 -1.23 -5.69
CA ALA A 98 -10.43 -2.29 -5.94
C ALA A 98 -9.78 -3.59 -6.42
N THR A 99 -8.73 -3.50 -7.24
CA THR A 99 -7.95 -4.66 -7.67
C THR A 99 -7.12 -5.22 -6.52
N TYR A 100 -6.49 -4.35 -5.72
CA TYR A 100 -5.66 -4.76 -4.58
C TYR A 100 -6.45 -5.51 -3.51
N THR A 101 -7.64 -5.05 -3.18
CA THR A 101 -8.52 -5.68 -2.18
C THR A 101 -9.32 -6.88 -2.71
N GLY A 102 -9.26 -7.16 -4.02
CA GLY A 102 -10.04 -8.24 -4.65
C GLY A 102 -11.51 -7.89 -4.93
N VAL A 103 -11.98 -6.73 -4.51
CA VAL A 103 -13.38 -6.28 -4.73
C VAL A 103 -13.70 -6.19 -6.23
N PHE A 104 -12.72 -5.88 -7.05
CA PHE A 104 -12.91 -5.78 -8.50
C PHE A 104 -13.35 -7.10 -9.14
N ASP A 105 -13.00 -8.24 -8.56
CA ASP A 105 -13.47 -9.55 -9.02
C ASP A 105 -14.98 -9.72 -8.83
N MET A 106 -15.50 -9.28 -7.67
CA MET A 106 -16.95 -9.29 -7.39
C MET A 106 -17.70 -8.32 -8.31
N ILE A 107 -17.14 -7.15 -8.58
CA ILE A 107 -17.70 -6.19 -9.53
C ILE A 107 -17.82 -6.80 -10.92
N ARG A 108 -16.78 -7.49 -11.39
CA ARG A 108 -16.80 -8.15 -12.70
C ARG A 108 -17.84 -9.28 -12.77
N ASP A 109 -18.00 -10.04 -11.71
CA ASP A 109 -19.04 -11.08 -11.61
C ASP A 109 -20.44 -10.46 -11.64
N LEU A 110 -20.66 -9.35 -10.95
CA LEU A 110 -21.91 -8.63 -10.95
C LEU A 110 -22.27 -8.15 -12.36
N PHE A 111 -21.34 -7.47 -13.05
CA PHE A 111 -21.59 -7.00 -14.43
C PHE A 111 -21.84 -8.17 -15.40
N ALA A 112 -21.13 -9.28 -15.27
CA ALA A 112 -21.35 -10.47 -16.08
C ALA A 112 -22.74 -11.13 -15.83
N SER A 113 -23.33 -10.89 -14.66
CA SER A 113 -24.65 -11.41 -14.29
C SER A 113 -25.83 -10.56 -14.79
N THR A 114 -25.57 -9.32 -15.25
CA THR A 114 -26.63 -8.43 -15.75
C THR A 114 -27.30 -8.98 -17.00
N THR A 115 -28.54 -8.58 -17.25
CA THR A 115 -29.32 -8.99 -18.42
C THR A 115 -28.62 -8.60 -19.72
N ASP A 116 -28.17 -7.35 -19.80
CA ASP A 116 -27.45 -6.82 -20.97
C ASP A 116 -26.20 -7.63 -21.32
N ALA A 117 -25.42 -8.02 -20.29
CA ALA A 117 -24.21 -8.81 -20.49
C ALA A 117 -24.54 -10.23 -20.98
N LYS A 118 -25.59 -10.85 -20.43
CA LYS A 118 -26.04 -12.20 -20.84
C LYS A 118 -26.57 -12.22 -22.26
N GLU A 119 -27.38 -11.24 -22.65
CA GLU A 119 -27.91 -11.10 -24.02
C GLU A 119 -26.80 -10.92 -25.04
N ARG A 120 -25.71 -10.23 -24.68
CA ARG A 120 -24.53 -10.01 -25.53
C ARG A 120 -23.50 -11.15 -25.45
N GLY A 121 -23.71 -12.15 -24.61
CA GLY A 121 -22.78 -13.26 -24.38
C GLY A 121 -21.48 -12.83 -23.69
N TYR A 122 -21.52 -11.76 -22.91
CA TYR A 122 -20.35 -11.24 -22.21
C TYR A 122 -20.09 -12.00 -20.92
N ASN A 123 -18.88 -12.52 -20.77
CA ASN A 123 -18.40 -13.18 -19.56
C ASN A 123 -17.59 -12.23 -18.67
N LYS A 124 -17.21 -12.68 -17.48
CA LYS A 124 -16.37 -11.95 -16.52
C LYS A 124 -15.10 -11.35 -17.13
N GLY A 125 -14.47 -12.03 -18.10
CA GLY A 125 -13.27 -11.55 -18.77
C GLY A 125 -13.49 -10.26 -19.57
N ARG A 126 -14.70 -10.05 -20.09
CA ARG A 126 -15.07 -8.83 -20.83
C ARG A 126 -14.95 -7.57 -19.97
N PHE A 127 -15.21 -7.68 -18.68
CA PHE A 127 -15.16 -6.59 -17.70
C PHE A 127 -13.78 -6.44 -17.03
N SER A 128 -12.74 -7.05 -17.61
CA SER A 128 -11.35 -6.88 -17.19
C SER A 128 -10.60 -5.92 -18.11
N PHE A 129 -10.03 -4.85 -17.56
CA PHE A 129 -9.16 -3.96 -18.34
C PHE A 129 -7.78 -4.56 -18.66
N ASN A 130 -7.46 -5.74 -18.11
CA ASN A 130 -6.21 -6.46 -18.42
C ASN A 130 -6.34 -7.45 -19.58
N VAL A 131 -7.56 -7.85 -19.92
CA VAL A 131 -7.84 -8.89 -20.93
C VAL A 131 -8.34 -8.25 -22.24
N LYS A 132 -7.88 -8.75 -23.37
CA LYS A 132 -8.37 -8.33 -24.68
C LYS A 132 -9.87 -8.63 -24.84
N GLY A 133 -10.54 -7.82 -25.64
CA GLY A 133 -11.97 -7.97 -25.95
C GLY A 133 -12.85 -6.94 -25.29
N GLY A 134 -12.68 -6.65 -23.99
CA GLY A 134 -13.46 -5.61 -23.28
C GLY A 134 -12.70 -4.32 -23.01
N ARG A 135 -11.38 -4.38 -22.98
CA ARG A 135 -10.54 -3.21 -22.72
C ARG A 135 -10.42 -2.30 -23.94
N CYS A 136 -10.07 -1.06 -23.71
CA CYS A 136 -9.66 -0.16 -24.79
C CYS A 136 -8.30 -0.61 -25.35
N GLU A 137 -8.25 -0.96 -26.63
CA GLU A 137 -6.99 -1.44 -27.24
C GLU A 137 -6.01 -0.29 -27.53
N ALA A 138 -6.46 0.96 -27.69
CA ALA A 138 -5.59 2.10 -27.91
C ALA A 138 -4.64 2.35 -26.73
N CYS A 139 -5.13 2.21 -25.49
CA CYS A 139 -4.31 2.33 -24.28
C CYS A 139 -4.07 0.97 -23.59
N SER A 140 -4.44 -0.14 -24.22
CA SER A 140 -4.32 -1.49 -23.65
C SER A 140 -4.96 -1.65 -22.25
N GLY A 141 -5.96 -0.83 -21.93
CA GLY A 141 -6.65 -0.83 -20.64
C GLY A 141 -6.03 0.06 -19.58
N ASP A 142 -4.99 0.83 -19.88
CA ASP A 142 -4.33 1.72 -18.92
C ASP A 142 -5.14 3.01 -18.66
N GLY A 143 -6.01 3.40 -19.58
CA GLY A 143 -6.78 4.65 -19.52
C GLY A 143 -5.96 5.89 -19.84
N ILE A 144 -4.64 5.76 -19.84
CA ILE A 144 -3.68 6.83 -20.14
C ILE A 144 -2.67 6.33 -21.19
N ILE A 145 -2.05 7.26 -21.89
CA ILE A 145 -0.96 7.01 -22.84
C ILE A 145 0.29 7.65 -22.26
N LYS A 146 1.37 6.87 -22.17
CA LYS A 146 2.68 7.33 -21.78
C LYS A 146 3.39 7.91 -22.98
N ILE A 147 3.82 9.16 -22.88
CA ILE A 147 4.66 9.82 -23.89
C ILE A 147 6.09 9.85 -23.32
N GLU A 148 6.97 9.06 -23.90
CA GLU A 148 8.37 8.98 -23.49
C GLU A 148 9.14 10.16 -24.07
N MET A 149 9.85 10.88 -23.20
CA MET A 149 10.71 12.01 -23.58
C MET A 149 12.15 11.68 -23.24
N HIS A 150 13.05 11.71 -24.23
CA HIS A 150 14.45 11.27 -24.05
C HIS A 150 15.24 12.01 -22.98
N PHE A 151 14.89 13.27 -22.65
CA PHE A 151 15.64 14.12 -21.72
C PHE A 151 14.76 14.75 -20.62
N LEU A 152 13.47 14.44 -20.59
CA LEU A 152 12.50 14.94 -19.62
C LEU A 152 11.75 13.79 -18.97
N PRO A 153 11.14 14.00 -17.80
CA PRO A 153 10.24 13.00 -17.21
C PRO A 153 9.12 12.62 -18.17
N ASP A 154 8.75 11.34 -18.19
CA ASP A 154 7.63 10.84 -18.99
C ASP A 154 6.33 11.58 -18.67
N VAL A 155 5.57 11.92 -19.70
CA VAL A 155 4.27 12.58 -19.56
C VAL A 155 3.16 11.56 -19.77
N TYR A 156 2.16 11.60 -18.90
CA TYR A 156 0.98 10.74 -18.98
C TYR A 156 -0.24 11.58 -19.35
N VAL A 157 -0.89 11.23 -20.46
CA VAL A 157 -2.10 11.90 -20.93
C VAL A 157 -3.28 10.93 -20.96
N PRO A 158 -4.52 11.38 -20.67
CA PRO A 158 -5.70 10.54 -20.81
C PRO A 158 -5.82 9.98 -22.23
N CYS A 159 -6.20 8.72 -22.37
CA CYS A 159 -6.43 8.11 -23.67
C CYS A 159 -7.63 8.78 -24.35
N GLU A 160 -7.45 9.38 -25.52
CA GLU A 160 -8.49 10.08 -26.27
C GLU A 160 -9.62 9.15 -26.71
N VAL A 161 -9.32 7.89 -27.03
CA VAL A 161 -10.30 6.91 -27.51
C VAL A 161 -11.30 6.51 -26.44
N CYS A 162 -10.84 6.24 -25.20
CA CYS A 162 -11.71 5.84 -24.12
C CYS A 162 -11.98 6.95 -23.08
N GLY A 163 -11.38 8.12 -23.23
CA GLY A 163 -11.52 9.22 -22.26
C GLY A 163 -11.11 8.84 -20.85
N GLY A 164 -10.09 7.99 -20.68
CA GLY A 164 -9.62 7.50 -19.39
C GLY A 164 -10.43 6.32 -18.82
N LYS A 165 -11.51 5.88 -19.47
CA LYS A 165 -12.44 4.85 -18.95
C LYS A 165 -11.91 3.42 -19.04
N ARG A 166 -10.79 3.14 -19.71
CA ARG A 166 -10.10 1.86 -19.82
C ARG A 166 -10.77 0.78 -20.66
N TYR A 167 -12.08 0.88 -20.92
CA TYR A 167 -12.87 -0.10 -21.68
C TYR A 167 -13.24 0.43 -23.05
N ASN A 168 -13.56 -0.48 -23.95
CA ASN A 168 -14.16 -0.13 -25.24
C ASN A 168 -15.62 0.31 -25.06
N ARG A 169 -16.17 0.96 -26.09
CA ARG A 169 -17.52 1.51 -26.07
C ARG A 169 -18.59 0.47 -25.75
N GLU A 170 -18.49 -0.70 -26.37
CA GLU A 170 -19.48 -1.78 -26.23
C GLU A 170 -19.54 -2.31 -24.79
N THR A 171 -18.40 -2.42 -24.09
CA THR A 171 -18.36 -2.83 -22.70
C THR A 171 -18.95 -1.76 -21.77
N LEU A 172 -18.75 -0.47 -22.11
CA LEU A 172 -19.29 0.66 -21.33
C LEU A 172 -20.80 0.87 -21.48
N GLU A 173 -21.43 0.25 -22.48
CA GLU A 173 -22.87 0.28 -22.68
C GLU A 173 -23.63 -0.63 -21.72
N VAL A 174 -22.98 -1.63 -21.12
CA VAL A 174 -23.59 -2.51 -20.12
C VAL A 174 -23.79 -1.74 -18.82
N LYS A 175 -25.03 -1.72 -18.33
CA LYS A 175 -25.44 -0.98 -17.12
C LYS A 175 -26.01 -1.91 -16.05
#